data_4c365f7492e51920d0c4b66b96e0a28e
#
_entry.id   4c365f7492e51920d0c4b66b96e0a28e
#
_cell.length_a   1.000
_cell.length_b   1.000
_cell.length_c   1.000
_cell.angle_alpha   90.00
_cell.angle_beta   90.00
_cell.angle_gamma   90.00
#
_symmetry.space_group_name_H-M   'P 1'
#
loop_
_entity.id
_entity.type
_entity.pdbx_description
1 polymer ?
#
loop_
_entity_poly.entity_id
_entity_poly.type
_entity_poly.pdbx_seq_one_letter_code
_entity_poly.pdbx_strand_id
1 'polypeptide(L)'
;VSCVLFDEFHERRKDADLALALLREAAPVLRPDLALVLMSATLDLSDLRDRLPQAEVLESAGRCYPVETHHQRARENESLPRQVLRALENHALTLPHGSGALVFLPGLREIERCRTLLSDANALQRWRIAILHGQLPLDSQSAALHRCGPEHDGTVILASGIAESSITIDAVRLVIDSGLSRQLRYDPNTGMEGLETVPSSLASAEQRRGRAGRQSAGQCVRLWSPAEQQRRPNFSPPELLLADPQPILMELAQWGAGLGNDLPWLDAPPQAAMQEGLSDLQALGLLQPNGQLSPTGRQLSTLGVHPRLGLLMLEARGRGCSKLGCDLAALLSERDPLAGCDAGCDLEARLTVVDQHRTLHERSRQLQQQLKRLGPPATKNNHSANAAELVLRAFPQWLAQERPGQPGRYLLRQGRGAVL
;
A
#
# COMPACT_ATOMS: atom_id res chain seq x y z
N VAL A 1 0.83 8.16 28.73
CA VAL A 1 1.12 8.85 27.44
C VAL A 1 0.66 10.27 27.59
N SER A 2 1.53 11.25 27.34
CA SER A 2 1.21 12.70 27.42
C SER A 2 1.14 13.37 26.05
N CYS A 3 1.64 12.68 25.02
CA CYS A 3 1.63 13.18 23.66
C CYS A 3 1.49 12.01 22.68
N VAL A 4 0.76 12.22 21.59
CA VAL A 4 0.68 11.31 20.43
C VAL A 4 1.25 12.04 19.22
N LEU A 5 2.23 11.42 18.58
CA LEU A 5 2.90 11.94 17.39
C LEU A 5 2.40 11.16 16.16
N PHE A 6 1.91 11.87 15.17
CA PHE A 6 1.59 11.34 13.84
C PHE A 6 2.71 11.76 12.90
N ASP A 7 3.66 10.86 12.66
CA ASP A 7 4.77 11.11 11.74
C ASP A 7 4.37 10.83 10.28
N GLU A 8 5.02 11.51 9.33
CA GLU A 8 4.75 11.41 7.90
C GLU A 8 3.23 11.56 7.57
N PHE A 9 2.54 12.45 8.28
CA PHE A 9 1.09 12.60 8.16
C PHE A 9 0.60 12.99 6.75
N HIS A 10 1.47 13.52 5.92
CA HIS A 10 1.18 13.82 4.51
C HIS A 10 0.91 12.56 3.65
N GLU A 11 1.31 11.36 4.11
CA GLU A 11 0.96 10.11 3.43
C GLU A 11 -0.55 9.81 3.54
N ARG A 12 -1.27 10.45 4.47
CA ARG A 12 -2.72 10.35 4.67
C ARG A 12 -3.19 8.89 4.69
N ARG A 13 -2.49 8.07 5.48
CA ARG A 13 -2.82 6.65 5.66
C ARG A 13 -4.15 6.52 6.41
N LYS A 14 -5.00 5.58 5.97
CA LYS A 14 -6.33 5.36 6.55
C LYS A 14 -6.32 5.16 8.06
N ASP A 15 -5.34 4.39 8.58
CA ASP A 15 -5.23 4.11 10.02
C ASP A 15 -4.85 5.36 10.83
N ALA A 16 -4.00 6.24 10.25
CA ALA A 16 -3.62 7.50 10.89
C ALA A 16 -4.80 8.50 10.89
N ASP A 17 -5.55 8.60 9.79
CA ASP A 17 -6.74 9.45 9.70
C ASP A 17 -7.84 8.98 10.67
N LEU A 18 -8.08 7.66 10.78
CA LEU A 18 -9.01 7.08 11.74
C LEU A 18 -8.56 7.35 13.18
N ALA A 19 -7.30 7.04 13.51
CA ALA A 19 -6.77 7.26 14.85
C ALA A 19 -6.85 8.73 15.27
N LEU A 20 -6.56 9.66 14.37
CA LEU A 20 -6.68 11.08 14.61
C LEU A 20 -8.15 11.49 14.91
N ALA A 21 -9.11 10.99 14.12
CA ALA A 21 -10.53 11.29 14.33
C ALA A 21 -11.02 10.78 15.69
N LEU A 22 -10.68 9.55 16.07
CA LEU A 22 -11.03 8.94 17.35
C LEU A 22 -10.36 9.69 18.54
N LEU A 23 -9.11 10.09 18.41
CA LEU A 23 -8.41 10.85 19.45
C LEU A 23 -8.98 12.26 19.59
N ARG A 24 -9.35 12.93 18.52
CA ARG A 24 -10.00 14.24 18.54
C ARG A 24 -11.37 14.21 19.20
N GLU A 25 -12.09 13.10 19.09
CA GLU A 25 -13.35 12.89 19.82
C GLU A 25 -13.11 12.62 21.31
N ALA A 26 -12.21 11.69 21.62
CA ALA A 26 -12.04 11.17 22.97
C ALA A 26 -11.18 12.08 23.89
N ALA A 27 -10.13 12.70 23.35
CA ALA A 27 -9.17 13.43 24.16
C ALA A 27 -9.79 14.60 24.94
N PRO A 28 -10.66 15.44 24.38
CA PRO A 28 -11.27 16.55 25.13
C PRO A 28 -12.03 16.10 26.38
N VAL A 29 -12.59 14.89 26.38
CA VAL A 29 -13.39 14.34 27.48
C VAL A 29 -12.53 13.49 28.44
N LEU A 30 -11.70 12.61 27.90
CA LEU A 30 -10.98 11.62 28.71
C LEU A 30 -9.58 12.08 29.11
N ARG A 31 -8.92 12.86 28.27
CA ARG A 31 -7.53 13.30 28.45
C ARG A 31 -7.31 14.70 27.87
N PRO A 32 -7.89 15.75 28.48
CA PRO A 32 -7.76 17.13 27.99
C PRO A 32 -6.31 17.64 28.01
N ASP A 33 -5.42 16.95 28.72
CA ASP A 33 -3.98 17.21 28.78
C ASP A 33 -3.17 16.56 27.66
N LEU A 34 -3.79 15.72 26.81
CA LEU A 34 -3.11 15.00 25.74
C LEU A 34 -2.79 15.91 24.57
N ALA A 35 -1.49 16.06 24.29
CA ALA A 35 -1.05 16.76 23.09
C ALA A 35 -1.10 15.85 21.84
N LEU A 36 -1.67 16.36 20.76
CA LEU A 36 -1.66 15.69 19.44
C LEU A 36 -0.75 16.50 18.51
N VAL A 37 0.26 15.85 17.93
CA VAL A 37 1.24 16.50 17.06
C VAL A 37 1.23 15.80 15.69
N LEU A 38 0.96 16.56 14.63
CA LEU A 38 1.03 16.10 13.25
C LEU A 38 2.35 16.59 12.64
N MET A 39 3.19 15.66 12.22
CA MET A 39 4.48 15.97 11.61
C MET A 39 4.44 15.65 10.12
N SER A 40 4.91 16.57 9.30
CA SER A 40 4.85 16.43 7.86
C SER A 40 5.90 17.27 7.15
N ALA A 41 6.42 16.72 6.05
CA ALA A 41 7.33 17.45 5.17
C ALA A 41 6.60 18.37 4.17
N THR A 42 5.37 18.03 3.79
CA THR A 42 4.59 18.73 2.75
C THR A 42 3.10 18.68 3.11
N LEU A 43 2.64 19.56 3.94
CA LEU A 43 1.21 19.73 4.19
C LEU A 43 0.68 20.97 3.48
N ASP A 44 -0.55 20.89 3.01
CA ASP A 44 -1.31 22.11 2.70
C ASP A 44 -1.72 22.75 4.03
N LEU A 45 -0.85 23.65 4.52
CA LEU A 45 -1.07 24.32 5.79
C LEU A 45 -2.33 25.19 5.76
N SER A 46 -2.74 25.70 4.59
CA SER A 46 -3.95 26.51 4.45
C SER A 46 -5.20 25.65 4.70
N ASP A 47 -5.33 24.51 4.04
CA ASP A 47 -6.44 23.56 4.22
C ASP A 47 -6.47 23.00 5.65
N LEU A 48 -5.31 22.67 6.22
CA LEU A 48 -5.23 22.16 7.59
C LEU A 48 -5.59 23.21 8.65
N ARG A 49 -5.19 24.46 8.47
CA ARG A 49 -5.59 25.56 9.39
C ARG A 49 -7.09 25.75 9.41
N ASP A 50 -7.76 25.65 8.25
CA ASP A 50 -9.22 25.77 8.17
C ASP A 50 -9.92 24.61 8.89
N ARG A 51 -9.37 23.40 8.82
CA ARG A 51 -9.92 22.19 9.45
C ARG A 51 -9.50 22.00 10.91
N LEU A 52 -8.38 22.60 11.31
CA LEU A 52 -7.81 22.56 12.64
C LEU A 52 -7.53 23.98 13.16
N PRO A 53 -8.54 24.83 13.33
CA PRO A 53 -8.34 26.26 13.64
C PRO A 53 -7.66 26.52 14.98
N GLN A 54 -7.66 25.53 15.88
CA GLN A 54 -7.02 25.63 17.20
C GLN A 54 -5.57 25.09 17.21
N ALA A 55 -5.09 24.54 16.10
CA ALA A 55 -3.75 23.98 16.04
C ALA A 55 -2.70 25.08 15.86
N GLU A 56 -1.65 25.04 16.67
CA GLU A 56 -0.45 25.85 16.45
C GLU A 56 0.42 25.22 15.37
N VAL A 57 0.96 26.05 14.49
CA VAL A 57 1.84 25.61 13.41
C VAL A 57 3.28 25.99 13.75
N LEU A 58 4.14 24.99 13.84
CA LEU A 58 5.58 25.16 14.01
C LEU A 58 6.28 24.78 12.72
N GLU A 59 6.95 25.74 12.10
CA GLU A 59 7.73 25.52 10.88
C GLU A 59 9.22 25.50 11.22
N SER A 60 9.91 24.44 10.76
CA SER A 60 11.36 24.35 10.80
C SER A 60 11.92 24.42 9.39
N ALA A 61 12.65 25.47 9.10
CA ALA A 61 13.38 25.60 7.85
C ALA A 61 14.58 24.64 7.86
N GLY A 62 14.41 23.45 7.31
CA GLY A 62 15.52 22.50 7.09
C GLY A 62 16.54 23.07 6.10
N ARG A 63 17.82 22.68 6.25
CA ARG A 63 18.86 23.02 5.24
C ARG A 63 18.69 22.12 4.02
N CYS A 64 18.22 22.69 2.91
CA CYS A 64 18.19 22.03 1.61
C CYS A 64 19.18 22.75 0.67
N TYR A 65 19.94 21.96 -0.08
CA TYR A 65 20.75 22.50 -1.16
C TYR A 65 19.91 22.73 -2.42
N PRO A 66 20.31 23.65 -3.32
CA PRO A 66 19.60 23.88 -4.56
C PRO A 66 19.50 22.62 -5.43
N VAL A 67 18.32 22.39 -6.01
CA VAL A 67 18.09 21.31 -6.98
C VAL A 67 17.56 21.91 -8.27
N GLU A 68 18.35 21.77 -9.34
CA GLU A 68 17.95 22.17 -10.69
C GLU A 68 16.93 21.15 -11.24
N THR A 69 15.83 21.64 -11.81
CA THR A 69 14.77 20.76 -12.32
C THR A 69 14.68 20.85 -13.83
N HIS A 70 14.76 19.69 -14.49
CA HIS A 70 14.63 19.55 -15.94
C HIS A 70 13.39 18.74 -16.28
N HIS A 71 12.71 19.08 -17.38
CA HIS A 71 11.60 18.31 -17.92
C HIS A 71 12.05 17.58 -19.19
N GLN A 72 11.85 16.26 -19.23
CA GLN A 72 12.19 15.41 -20.35
C GLN A 72 10.96 14.68 -20.86
N ARG A 73 10.28 15.24 -21.84
CA ARG A 73 9.13 14.58 -22.46
C ARG A 73 9.55 13.28 -23.15
N ALA A 74 8.68 12.25 -23.09
CA ALA A 74 8.81 11.05 -23.87
C ALA A 74 8.85 11.36 -25.38
N ARG A 75 9.69 10.64 -26.12
CA ARG A 75 9.64 10.62 -27.58
C ARG A 75 8.49 9.70 -28.04
N GLU A 76 8.12 9.79 -29.29
CA GLU A 76 7.11 8.92 -29.85
C GLU A 76 7.53 7.44 -29.69
N ASN A 77 6.62 6.61 -29.16
CA ASN A 77 6.84 5.19 -28.89
C ASN A 77 8.02 4.86 -27.95
N GLU A 78 8.50 5.83 -27.17
CA GLU A 78 9.58 5.61 -26.21
C GLU A 78 9.06 4.97 -24.92
N SER A 79 9.52 3.76 -24.62
CA SER A 79 9.16 3.06 -23.37
C SER A 79 9.79 3.73 -22.15
N LEU A 80 9.16 3.58 -20.96
CA LEU A 80 9.66 4.14 -19.71
C LEU A 80 11.12 3.75 -19.42
N PRO A 81 11.58 2.48 -19.58
CA PRO A 81 12.99 2.14 -19.40
C PRO A 81 13.94 2.93 -20.33
N ARG A 82 13.53 3.18 -21.57
CA ARG A 82 14.34 3.99 -22.53
C ARG A 82 14.39 5.47 -22.12
N GLN A 83 13.30 6.02 -21.60
CA GLN A 83 13.29 7.39 -21.06
C GLN A 83 14.25 7.53 -19.89
N VAL A 84 14.27 6.53 -18.97
CA VAL A 84 15.20 6.49 -17.83
C VAL A 84 16.65 6.40 -18.31
N LEU A 85 16.95 5.50 -19.24
CA LEU A 85 18.30 5.36 -19.81
C LEU A 85 18.77 6.70 -20.41
N ARG A 86 17.98 7.33 -21.25
CA ARG A 86 18.29 8.62 -21.87
C ARG A 86 18.52 9.73 -20.83
N ALA A 87 17.76 9.75 -19.74
CA ALA A 87 17.96 10.71 -18.66
C ALA A 87 19.28 10.44 -17.92
N LEU A 88 19.63 9.17 -17.67
CA LEU A 88 20.90 8.79 -17.08
C LEU A 88 22.10 9.15 -17.98
N GLU A 89 22.04 8.86 -19.28
CA GLU A 89 23.08 9.21 -20.25
C GLU A 89 23.33 10.74 -20.30
N ASN A 90 22.27 11.54 -20.23
CA ASN A 90 22.39 12.99 -20.32
C ASN A 90 22.88 13.64 -19.02
N HIS A 91 22.61 13.07 -17.84
CA HIS A 91 22.82 13.74 -16.56
C HIS A 91 23.73 12.97 -15.59
N ALA A 92 23.72 11.63 -15.58
CA ALA A 92 24.51 10.86 -14.63
C ALA A 92 26.01 10.88 -14.93
N LEU A 93 26.38 10.85 -16.18
CA LEU A 93 27.79 10.77 -16.62
C LEU A 93 28.60 12.04 -16.31
N THR A 94 27.91 13.14 -15.99
CA THR A 94 28.56 14.41 -15.61
C THR A 94 28.70 14.60 -14.09
N LEU A 95 28.18 13.65 -13.31
CA LEU A 95 28.22 13.72 -11.85
C LEU A 95 29.62 13.37 -11.31
N PRO A 96 30.01 13.91 -10.16
CA PRO A 96 31.23 13.50 -9.46
C PRO A 96 31.24 12.02 -9.16
N HIS A 97 32.43 11.40 -9.21
CA HIS A 97 32.63 9.99 -8.87
C HIS A 97 32.03 9.63 -7.49
N GLY A 98 31.41 8.47 -7.39
CA GLY A 98 30.73 7.99 -6.18
C GLY A 98 29.35 8.63 -5.94
N SER A 99 28.81 9.39 -6.90
CA SER A 99 27.46 9.96 -6.80
C SER A 99 26.37 8.91 -6.98
N GLY A 100 25.21 9.15 -6.37
CA GLY A 100 23.98 8.36 -6.54
C GLY A 100 22.99 9.02 -7.50
N ALA A 101 22.39 8.22 -8.39
CA ALA A 101 21.22 8.56 -9.18
C ALA A 101 20.02 7.75 -8.66
N LEU A 102 18.99 8.42 -8.13
CA LEU A 102 17.79 7.79 -7.60
C LEU A 102 16.67 7.92 -8.64
N VAL A 103 16.16 6.76 -9.08
CA VAL A 103 15.11 6.68 -10.11
C VAL A 103 13.81 6.21 -9.47
N PHE A 104 12.79 7.07 -9.47
CA PHE A 104 11.46 6.72 -8.97
C PHE A 104 10.61 6.06 -10.04
N LEU A 105 10.14 4.84 -9.76
CA LEU A 105 9.32 4.00 -10.62
C LEU A 105 8.07 3.52 -9.87
N PRO A 106 6.94 3.26 -10.57
CA PRO A 106 5.70 2.95 -9.88
C PRO A 106 5.71 1.59 -9.17
N GLY A 107 6.45 0.60 -9.65
CA GLY A 107 6.44 -0.73 -9.05
C GLY A 107 7.54 -1.66 -9.50
N LEU A 108 7.59 -2.86 -8.91
CA LEU A 108 8.66 -3.84 -9.12
C LEU A 108 8.80 -4.27 -10.60
N ARG A 109 7.67 -4.39 -11.31
CA ARG A 109 7.67 -4.77 -12.73
C ARG A 109 8.41 -3.74 -13.60
N GLU A 110 8.18 -2.46 -13.37
CA GLU A 110 8.85 -1.36 -14.06
C GLU A 110 10.32 -1.27 -13.64
N ILE A 111 10.61 -1.49 -12.35
CA ILE A 111 11.96 -1.56 -11.81
C ILE A 111 12.77 -2.66 -12.52
N GLU A 112 12.25 -3.88 -12.62
CA GLU A 112 12.94 -4.99 -13.26
C GLU A 112 13.16 -4.77 -14.76
N ARG A 113 12.18 -4.19 -15.45
CA ARG A 113 12.34 -3.82 -16.87
C ARG A 113 13.43 -2.77 -17.08
N CYS A 114 13.48 -1.76 -16.18
CA CYS A 114 14.56 -0.77 -16.20
C CYS A 114 15.90 -1.43 -15.89
N ARG A 115 15.99 -2.27 -14.85
CA ARG A 115 17.22 -2.97 -14.49
C ARG A 115 17.80 -3.76 -15.66
N THR A 116 16.97 -4.57 -16.33
CA THR A 116 17.40 -5.37 -17.49
C THR A 116 18.00 -4.47 -18.58
N LEU A 117 17.29 -3.40 -18.99
CA LEU A 117 17.78 -2.51 -20.02
C LEU A 117 19.07 -1.78 -19.62
N LEU A 118 19.16 -1.31 -18.37
CA LEU A 118 20.30 -0.54 -17.89
C LEU A 118 21.54 -1.41 -17.71
N SER A 119 21.38 -2.70 -17.34
CA SER A 119 22.51 -3.65 -17.22
C SER A 119 23.18 -3.93 -18.57
N ASP A 120 22.44 -3.82 -19.66
CA ASP A 120 22.97 -4.04 -21.03
C ASP A 120 23.52 -2.74 -21.66
N ALA A 121 23.35 -1.61 -20.99
CA ALA A 121 23.74 -0.31 -21.54
C ALA A 121 25.25 -0.01 -21.38
N ASN A 122 25.96 0.10 -22.50
CA ASN A 122 27.41 0.36 -22.51
C ASN A 122 27.82 1.63 -21.70
N ALA A 123 26.99 2.67 -21.74
CA ALA A 123 27.25 3.93 -21.03
C ALA A 123 27.28 3.79 -19.51
N LEU A 124 26.66 2.75 -18.97
CA LEU A 124 26.50 2.51 -17.53
C LEU A 124 27.29 1.30 -17.00
N GLN A 125 28.19 0.74 -17.79
CA GLN A 125 28.98 -0.46 -17.40
C GLN A 125 29.75 -0.29 -16.08
N ARG A 126 30.17 0.93 -15.76
CA ARG A 126 30.87 1.27 -14.51
C ARG A 126 29.94 1.79 -13.41
N TRP A 127 28.62 1.72 -13.61
CA TRP A 127 27.62 2.09 -12.61
C TRP A 127 27.03 0.86 -11.94
N ARG A 128 27.02 0.86 -10.62
CA ARG A 128 26.31 -0.17 -9.86
C ARG A 128 24.82 0.08 -9.98
N ILE A 129 24.04 -0.93 -10.37
CA ILE A 129 22.58 -0.86 -10.41
C ILE A 129 22.03 -1.59 -9.18
N ALA A 130 21.29 -0.87 -8.35
CA ALA A 130 20.67 -1.38 -7.12
C ALA A 130 19.15 -1.19 -7.16
N ILE A 131 18.41 -2.07 -6.46
CA ILE A 131 16.95 -2.00 -6.37
C ILE A 131 16.56 -1.73 -4.93
N LEU A 132 15.64 -0.77 -4.74
CA LEU A 132 15.05 -0.43 -3.45
C LEU A 132 13.52 -0.53 -3.54
N HIS A 133 12.97 -1.62 -3.00
CA HIS A 133 11.54 -1.91 -3.03
C HIS A 133 11.11 -2.64 -1.76
N GLY A 134 9.94 -2.28 -1.19
CA GLY A 134 9.48 -2.83 0.08
C GLY A 134 9.24 -4.35 0.11
N GLN A 135 9.10 -4.99 -1.05
CA GLN A 135 8.95 -6.45 -1.14
C GLN A 135 10.28 -7.22 -1.16
N LEU A 136 11.42 -6.52 -1.23
CA LEU A 136 12.72 -7.18 -1.15
C LEU A 136 13.10 -7.48 0.31
N PRO A 137 13.93 -8.52 0.55
CA PRO A 137 14.50 -8.77 1.86
C PRO A 137 15.23 -7.55 2.41
N LEU A 138 15.18 -7.33 3.73
CA LEU A 138 15.83 -6.18 4.39
C LEU A 138 17.32 -6.09 4.09
N ASP A 139 18.01 -7.21 4.01
CA ASP A 139 19.44 -7.26 3.65
C ASP A 139 19.69 -6.70 2.24
N SER A 140 18.82 -7.03 1.28
CA SER A 140 18.88 -6.51 -0.09
C SER A 140 18.59 -5.01 -0.13
N GLN A 141 17.61 -4.55 0.65
CA GLN A 141 17.31 -3.12 0.78
C GLN A 141 18.49 -2.37 1.41
N SER A 142 19.06 -2.90 2.49
CA SER A 142 20.24 -2.32 3.14
C SER A 142 21.44 -2.25 2.18
N ALA A 143 21.69 -3.32 1.43
CA ALA A 143 22.76 -3.34 0.42
C ALA A 143 22.58 -2.26 -0.66
N ALA A 144 21.34 -1.94 -1.04
CA ALA A 144 21.06 -0.89 -2.02
C ALA A 144 21.42 0.52 -1.51
N LEU A 145 21.40 0.72 -0.18
CA LEU A 145 21.69 2.01 0.44
C LEU A 145 23.19 2.28 0.64
N HIS A 146 24.03 1.24 0.58
CA HIS A 146 25.48 1.42 0.73
C HIS A 146 26.09 2.09 -0.49
N ARG A 147 27.09 2.92 -0.24
CA ARG A 147 27.91 3.53 -1.31
C ARG A 147 28.60 2.45 -2.16
N CYS A 148 28.76 2.73 -3.44
CA CYS A 148 29.55 1.86 -4.31
C CYS A 148 31.03 1.89 -3.91
N GLY A 149 31.75 0.79 -4.20
CA GLY A 149 33.19 0.73 -4.11
C GLY A 149 33.89 1.58 -5.18
N PRO A 150 35.20 1.73 -5.08
CA PRO A 150 35.99 2.57 -5.99
C PRO A 150 36.01 2.03 -7.45
N GLU A 151 35.59 0.81 -7.65
CA GLU A 151 35.46 0.16 -8.97
C GLU A 151 34.29 0.71 -9.81
N HIS A 152 33.35 1.43 -9.18
CA HIS A 152 32.20 1.99 -9.84
C HIS A 152 32.25 3.53 -9.86
N ASP A 153 31.81 4.14 -10.94
CA ASP A 153 31.72 5.58 -11.08
C ASP A 153 30.58 6.17 -10.22
N GLY A 154 29.54 5.38 -9.96
CA GLY A 154 28.39 5.77 -9.12
C GLY A 154 27.40 4.63 -8.93
N THR A 155 26.25 4.94 -8.32
CA THR A 155 25.15 3.99 -8.12
C THR A 155 23.86 4.53 -8.73
N VAL A 156 23.19 3.73 -9.56
CA VAL A 156 21.80 3.94 -9.96
C VAL A 156 20.92 3.11 -9.03
N ILE A 157 20.05 3.78 -8.29
CA ILE A 157 19.10 3.14 -7.38
C ILE A 157 17.71 3.22 -8.00
N LEU A 158 17.18 2.08 -8.44
CA LEU A 158 15.82 1.96 -8.96
C LEU A 158 14.86 1.74 -7.78
N ALA A 159 14.00 2.70 -7.49
CA ALA A 159 13.18 2.68 -6.30
C ALA A 159 11.69 2.88 -6.60
N SER A 160 10.83 2.30 -5.76
CA SER A 160 9.42 2.67 -5.67
C SER A 160 9.22 3.82 -4.67
N GLY A 161 7.95 4.14 -4.35
CA GLY A 161 7.60 5.18 -3.37
C GLY A 161 8.24 5.04 -1.98
N ILE A 162 8.79 3.87 -1.62
CA ILE A 162 9.51 3.68 -0.34
C ILE A 162 10.69 4.64 -0.15
N ALA A 163 11.29 5.09 -1.24
CA ALA A 163 12.40 6.05 -1.21
C ALA A 163 11.93 7.51 -1.10
N GLU A 164 10.63 7.76 -1.04
CA GLU A 164 10.06 9.12 -1.04
C GLU A 164 10.18 9.79 0.32
N SER A 165 9.90 9.08 1.42
CA SER A 165 9.87 9.65 2.78
C SER A 165 10.86 8.97 3.74
N SER A 166 10.67 7.74 4.07
CA SER A 166 11.18 7.08 5.28
C SER A 166 12.66 6.65 5.24
N ILE A 167 13.37 6.78 4.11
CA ILE A 167 14.74 6.24 3.95
C ILE A 167 15.72 7.35 3.60
N THR A 168 16.86 7.39 4.30
CA THR A 168 17.98 8.27 3.94
C THR A 168 18.93 7.51 3.02
N ILE A 169 19.19 8.08 1.85
CA ILE A 169 20.12 7.54 0.85
C ILE A 169 21.24 8.54 0.70
N ASP A 170 22.46 8.09 0.95
CA ASP A 170 23.64 8.93 0.86
C ASP A 170 24.05 9.22 -0.59
N ALA A 171 24.72 10.36 -0.79
CA ALA A 171 25.35 10.79 -2.04
C ALA A 171 24.41 10.92 -3.25
N VAL A 172 23.09 10.98 -3.06
CA VAL A 172 22.15 11.22 -4.16
C VAL A 172 22.33 12.66 -4.67
N ARG A 173 22.70 12.81 -5.94
CA ARG A 173 22.83 14.09 -6.65
C ARG A 173 21.92 14.21 -7.85
N LEU A 174 21.40 13.10 -8.34
CA LEU A 174 20.44 13.05 -9.44
C LEU A 174 19.20 12.31 -9.01
N VAL A 175 18.04 12.92 -9.22
CA VAL A 175 16.75 12.25 -9.14
C VAL A 175 16.15 12.17 -10.52
N ILE A 176 15.68 11.00 -10.93
CA ILE A 176 14.87 10.81 -12.12
C ILE A 176 13.49 10.36 -11.65
N ASP A 177 12.49 11.20 -11.92
CA ASP A 177 11.12 10.91 -11.52
C ASP A 177 10.27 10.53 -12.72
N SER A 178 9.76 9.28 -12.73
CA SER A 178 8.82 8.81 -13.77
C SER A 178 7.50 9.57 -13.77
N GLY A 179 7.18 10.27 -12.69
CA GLY A 179 5.90 10.93 -12.50
C GLY A 179 4.73 9.97 -12.28
N LEU A 180 5.02 8.73 -11.94
CA LEU A 180 4.03 7.68 -11.69
C LEU A 180 4.12 7.19 -10.23
N SER A 181 2.97 6.80 -9.69
CA SER A 181 2.83 6.19 -8.37
C SER A 181 1.87 5.00 -8.44
N ARG A 182 1.98 4.08 -7.48
CA ARG A 182 0.96 3.06 -7.23
C ARG A 182 0.01 3.58 -6.17
N GLN A 183 -1.27 3.49 -6.46
CA GLN A 183 -2.34 3.90 -5.56
C GLN A 183 -3.25 2.71 -5.30
N LEU A 184 -3.53 2.46 -4.02
CA LEU A 184 -4.51 1.46 -3.62
C LEU A 184 -5.90 1.95 -4.01
N ARG A 185 -6.73 1.05 -4.55
CA ARG A 185 -8.12 1.33 -4.85
C ARG A 185 -8.98 0.11 -4.58
N TYR A 186 -10.01 0.30 -3.80
CA TYR A 186 -11.03 -0.71 -3.55
C TYR A 186 -12.05 -0.72 -4.69
N ASP A 187 -12.35 -1.91 -5.21
CA ASP A 187 -13.45 -2.14 -6.17
C ASP A 187 -14.60 -2.84 -5.45
N PRO A 188 -15.70 -2.14 -5.12
CA PRO A 188 -16.82 -2.73 -4.40
C PRO A 188 -17.48 -3.88 -5.16
N ASN A 189 -17.41 -3.89 -6.49
CA ASN A 189 -18.00 -4.98 -7.28
C ASN A 189 -17.27 -6.31 -7.11
N THR A 190 -15.98 -6.30 -6.83
CA THR A 190 -15.20 -7.52 -6.60
C THR A 190 -14.92 -7.75 -5.11
N GLY A 191 -15.06 -6.73 -4.28
CA GLY A 191 -14.64 -6.76 -2.87
C GLY A 191 -13.14 -6.91 -2.73
N MET A 192 -12.37 -6.44 -3.71
CA MET A 192 -10.91 -6.53 -3.74
C MET A 192 -10.29 -5.15 -3.78
N GLU A 193 -9.15 -5.02 -3.11
CA GLU A 193 -8.24 -3.90 -3.31
C GLU A 193 -7.26 -4.21 -4.45
N GLY A 194 -7.04 -3.25 -5.31
CA GLY A 194 -6.08 -3.32 -6.41
C GLY A 194 -5.13 -2.14 -6.41
N LEU A 195 -3.94 -2.32 -7.00
CA LEU A 195 -2.98 -1.24 -7.18
C LEU A 195 -3.09 -0.69 -8.60
N GLU A 196 -3.53 0.54 -8.73
CA GLU A 196 -3.55 1.28 -10.00
C GLU A 196 -2.29 2.12 -10.16
N THR A 197 -1.81 2.24 -11.40
CA THR A 197 -0.74 3.21 -11.72
C THR A 197 -1.37 4.53 -12.10
N VAL A 198 -1.06 5.56 -11.33
CA VAL A 198 -1.59 6.92 -11.50
C VAL A 198 -0.46 7.94 -11.61
N PRO A 199 -0.71 9.13 -12.19
CA PRO A 199 0.23 10.24 -12.09
C PRO A 199 0.48 10.60 -10.61
N SER A 200 1.75 10.78 -10.23
CA SER A 200 2.10 11.28 -8.89
C SER A 200 1.61 12.71 -8.68
N SER A 201 1.29 13.07 -7.44
CA SER A 201 0.93 14.45 -7.09
C SER A 201 2.13 15.41 -7.19
N LEU A 202 1.86 16.72 -7.18
CA LEU A 202 2.89 17.74 -7.13
C LEU A 202 3.70 17.66 -5.83
N ALA A 203 3.04 17.44 -4.70
CA ALA A 203 3.68 17.27 -3.40
C ALA A 203 4.66 16.08 -3.41
N SER A 204 4.24 14.92 -3.93
CA SER A 204 5.10 13.75 -4.09
C SER A 204 6.29 14.06 -5.01
N ALA A 205 6.07 14.73 -6.15
CA ALA A 205 7.14 15.12 -7.06
C ALA A 205 8.16 16.08 -6.40
N GLU A 206 7.72 17.00 -5.54
CA GLU A 206 8.61 17.88 -4.78
C GLU A 206 9.41 17.13 -3.71
N GLN A 207 8.80 16.18 -3.01
CA GLN A 207 9.51 15.33 -2.04
C GLN A 207 10.61 14.52 -2.73
N ARG A 208 10.28 13.88 -3.88
CA ARG A 208 11.25 13.14 -4.70
C ARG A 208 12.38 14.04 -5.14
N ARG A 209 12.07 15.23 -5.67
CA ARG A 209 13.07 16.25 -6.06
C ARG A 209 14.00 16.58 -4.90
N GLY A 210 13.46 16.79 -3.71
CA GLY A 210 14.21 17.13 -2.50
C GLY A 210 15.28 16.10 -2.13
N ARG A 211 15.15 14.84 -2.59
CA ARG A 211 16.16 13.79 -2.34
C ARG A 211 17.52 14.12 -2.95
N ALA A 212 17.58 14.85 -4.07
CA ALA A 212 18.82 15.29 -4.68
C ALA A 212 19.54 16.43 -3.93
N GLY A 213 18.80 17.17 -3.10
CA GLY A 213 19.30 18.35 -2.38
C GLY A 213 19.62 18.13 -0.89
N ARG A 214 19.70 16.90 -0.39
CA ARG A 214 19.91 16.65 1.05
C ARG A 214 21.32 16.93 1.54
N GLN A 215 22.32 16.55 0.76
CA GLN A 215 23.75 16.64 1.17
C GLN A 215 24.56 17.62 0.34
N SER A 216 24.11 17.94 -0.87
CA SER A 216 24.77 18.84 -1.82
C SER A 216 23.78 19.33 -2.85
N ALA A 217 24.18 20.33 -3.66
CA ALA A 217 23.42 20.70 -4.84
C ALA A 217 23.26 19.52 -5.80
N GLY A 218 22.07 19.40 -6.38
CA GLY A 218 21.70 18.27 -7.22
C GLY A 218 20.80 18.63 -8.38
N GLN A 219 20.37 17.61 -9.12
CA GLN A 219 19.50 17.73 -10.29
C GLN A 219 18.30 16.81 -10.15
N CYS A 220 17.16 17.25 -10.71
CA CYS A 220 15.95 16.42 -10.83
C CYS A 220 15.47 16.44 -12.28
N VAL A 221 15.36 15.27 -12.87
CA VAL A 221 14.80 15.09 -14.22
C VAL A 221 13.40 14.51 -14.09
N ARG A 222 12.39 15.28 -14.48
CA ARG A 222 10.98 14.88 -14.55
C ARG A 222 10.67 14.34 -15.93
N LEU A 223 10.27 13.05 -16.01
CA LEU A 223 9.99 12.37 -17.28
C LEU A 223 8.62 12.74 -17.88
N TRP A 224 8.21 14.00 -17.70
CA TRP A 224 6.97 14.56 -18.25
C TRP A 224 7.18 16.02 -18.65
N SER A 225 6.25 16.55 -19.44
CA SER A 225 6.30 17.92 -19.92
C SER A 225 5.81 18.95 -18.89
N PRO A 226 6.19 20.25 -19.02
CA PRO A 226 5.62 21.31 -18.20
C PRO A 226 4.09 21.45 -18.30
N ALA A 227 3.49 21.10 -19.45
CA ALA A 227 2.04 21.09 -19.61
C ALA A 227 1.36 19.97 -18.82
N GLU A 228 1.97 18.79 -18.74
CA GLU A 228 1.49 17.69 -17.89
C GLU A 228 1.67 18.02 -16.40
N GLN A 229 2.70 18.76 -16.03
CA GLN A 229 2.90 19.29 -14.69
C GLN A 229 1.68 20.07 -14.17
N GLN A 230 1.11 20.92 -14.98
CA GLN A 230 -0.04 21.76 -14.59
C GLN A 230 -1.34 20.97 -14.39
N ARG A 231 -1.43 19.75 -14.92
CA ARG A 231 -2.61 18.88 -14.80
C ARG A 231 -2.54 17.91 -13.63
N ARG A 232 -1.40 17.86 -12.93
CA ARG A 232 -1.22 16.95 -11.79
C ARG A 232 -1.99 17.46 -10.58
N PRO A 233 -2.56 16.55 -9.76
CA PRO A 233 -3.16 16.96 -8.49
C PRO A 233 -2.09 17.53 -7.57
N ASN A 234 -2.45 18.50 -6.75
CA ASN A 234 -1.53 19.08 -5.76
C ASN A 234 -1.07 18.04 -4.75
N PHE A 235 -2.01 17.26 -4.22
CA PHE A 235 -1.78 16.22 -3.21
C PHE A 235 -2.39 14.90 -3.67
N SER A 236 -1.86 13.80 -3.15
CA SER A 236 -2.49 12.50 -3.28
C SER A 236 -3.77 12.45 -2.45
N PRO A 237 -4.86 11.83 -2.92
CA PRO A 237 -6.06 11.69 -2.12
C PRO A 237 -5.77 10.84 -0.87
N PRO A 238 -6.40 11.14 0.27
CA PRO A 238 -6.31 10.30 1.47
C PRO A 238 -6.67 8.84 1.17
N GLU A 239 -5.92 7.91 1.73
CA GLU A 239 -6.17 6.47 1.56
C GLU A 239 -7.57 6.08 2.02
N LEU A 240 -8.09 6.75 3.05
CA LEU A 240 -9.43 6.58 3.60
C LEU A 240 -10.55 6.70 2.55
N LEU A 241 -10.34 7.52 1.52
CA LEU A 241 -11.33 7.74 0.45
C LEU A 241 -11.33 6.62 -0.61
N LEU A 242 -10.31 5.77 -0.62
CA LEU A 242 -10.05 4.80 -1.69
C LEU A 242 -9.99 3.35 -1.19
N ALA A 243 -9.79 3.16 0.11
CA ALA A 243 -9.61 1.86 0.74
C ALA A 243 -10.94 1.11 0.94
N ASP A 244 -10.85 -0.20 1.19
CA ASP A 244 -11.99 -1.00 1.67
C ASP A 244 -12.52 -0.42 2.98
N PRO A 245 -13.82 -0.07 3.05
CA PRO A 245 -14.42 0.48 4.26
C PRO A 245 -14.62 -0.56 5.37
N GLN A 246 -14.58 -1.87 5.08
CA GLN A 246 -14.92 -2.92 6.04
C GLN A 246 -14.00 -2.95 7.26
N PRO A 247 -12.66 -2.84 7.17
CA PRO A 247 -11.79 -2.75 8.33
C PRO A 247 -12.14 -1.54 9.22
N ILE A 248 -12.36 -0.37 8.62
CA ILE A 248 -12.70 0.86 9.33
C ILE A 248 -14.04 0.73 10.05
N LEU A 249 -15.05 0.15 9.40
CA LEU A 249 -16.36 -0.11 10.00
C LEU A 249 -16.28 -1.04 11.20
N MET A 250 -15.41 -2.03 11.19
CA MET A 250 -15.18 -2.91 12.34
C MET A 250 -14.59 -2.13 13.54
N GLU A 251 -13.60 -1.25 13.28
CA GLU A 251 -13.02 -0.39 14.31
C GLU A 251 -14.04 0.60 14.87
N LEU A 252 -14.83 1.24 14.00
CA LEU A 252 -15.91 2.15 14.41
C LEU A 252 -17.00 1.43 15.22
N ALA A 253 -17.36 0.21 14.84
CA ALA A 253 -18.31 -0.61 15.59
C ALA A 253 -17.77 -1.02 16.96
N GLN A 254 -16.47 -1.27 17.09
CA GLN A 254 -15.79 -1.55 18.34
C GLN A 254 -15.75 -0.30 19.25
N TRP A 255 -15.53 0.87 18.66
CA TRP A 255 -15.55 2.16 19.36
C TRP A 255 -16.96 2.57 19.79
N GLY A 256 -17.98 2.15 19.05
CA GLY A 256 -19.37 2.55 19.26
C GLY A 256 -19.80 3.78 18.47
N ALA A 257 -19.01 4.17 17.46
CA ALA A 257 -19.26 5.37 16.64
C ALA A 257 -20.19 5.15 15.43
N GLY A 258 -20.83 3.99 15.32
CA GLY A 258 -21.72 3.68 14.19
C GLY A 258 -21.00 3.74 12.84
N LEU A 259 -21.47 4.60 11.93
CA LEU A 259 -20.79 4.86 10.64
C LEU A 259 -19.70 5.94 10.74
N GLY A 260 -19.48 6.49 11.92
CA GLY A 260 -18.49 7.55 12.15
C GLY A 260 -18.89 8.93 11.59
N ASN A 261 -20.18 9.15 11.30
CA ASN A 261 -20.65 10.42 10.72
C ASN A 261 -20.38 11.62 11.63
N ASP A 262 -20.40 11.42 12.93
CA ASP A 262 -20.21 12.47 13.94
C ASP A 262 -18.75 12.65 14.37
N LEU A 263 -17.85 11.81 13.87
CA LEU A 263 -16.44 11.93 14.18
C LEU A 263 -15.81 13.15 13.49
N PRO A 264 -14.86 13.81 14.16
CA PRO A 264 -14.20 15.01 13.64
C PRO A 264 -13.10 14.64 12.61
N TRP A 265 -13.50 14.01 11.49
CA TRP A 265 -12.61 13.67 10.40
C TRP A 265 -11.92 14.90 9.80
N LEU A 266 -10.70 14.74 9.30
CA LEU A 266 -10.16 15.70 8.35
C LEU A 266 -10.84 15.55 6.99
N ASP A 267 -10.89 14.32 6.47
CA ASP A 267 -11.68 13.96 5.30
C ASP A 267 -12.54 12.77 5.67
N ALA A 268 -13.86 12.95 5.64
CA ALA A 268 -14.77 11.86 5.97
C ALA A 268 -14.76 10.78 4.89
N PRO A 269 -14.85 9.49 5.27
CA PRO A 269 -14.95 8.41 4.30
C PRO A 269 -16.22 8.57 3.45
N PRO A 270 -16.22 8.09 2.17
CA PRO A 270 -17.39 8.20 1.29
C PRO A 270 -18.60 7.48 1.87
N GLN A 271 -19.69 8.20 2.13
CA GLN A 271 -20.88 7.67 2.80
C GLN A 271 -21.48 6.47 2.06
N ALA A 272 -21.48 6.48 0.72
CA ALA A 272 -22.00 5.37 -0.07
C ALA A 272 -21.19 4.09 0.14
N ALA A 273 -19.84 4.19 0.14
CA ALA A 273 -18.97 3.05 0.39
C ALA A 273 -19.12 2.51 1.83
N MET A 274 -19.27 3.41 2.82
CA MET A 274 -19.50 3.02 4.22
C MET A 274 -20.83 2.27 4.37
N GLN A 275 -21.90 2.74 3.71
CA GLN A 275 -23.21 2.09 3.75
C GLN A 275 -23.20 0.71 3.08
N GLU A 276 -22.50 0.56 1.94
CA GLU A 276 -22.33 -0.71 1.26
C GLU A 276 -21.51 -1.67 2.11
N GLY A 277 -20.38 -1.22 2.66
CA GLY A 277 -19.55 -2.01 3.56
C GLY A 277 -20.29 -2.48 4.82
N LEU A 278 -21.15 -1.62 5.39
CA LEU A 278 -22.03 -1.98 6.51
C LEU A 278 -22.97 -3.12 6.12
N SER A 279 -23.64 -3.00 4.97
CA SER A 279 -24.56 -4.02 4.47
C SER A 279 -23.84 -5.36 4.26
N ASP A 280 -22.64 -5.32 3.71
CA ASP A 280 -21.78 -6.48 3.51
C ASP A 280 -21.41 -7.16 4.84
N LEU A 281 -20.94 -6.39 5.84
CA LEU A 281 -20.57 -6.92 7.14
C LEU A 281 -21.76 -7.52 7.90
N GLN A 282 -22.95 -6.93 7.74
CA GLN A 282 -24.20 -7.49 8.26
C GLN A 282 -24.57 -8.79 7.56
N ALA A 283 -24.50 -8.86 6.25
CA ALA A 283 -24.74 -10.08 5.46
C ALA A 283 -23.76 -11.21 5.80
N LEU A 284 -22.52 -10.87 6.12
CA LEU A 284 -21.50 -11.80 6.60
C LEU A 284 -21.72 -12.25 8.06
N GLY A 285 -22.61 -11.59 8.79
CA GLY A 285 -22.90 -11.86 10.20
C GLY A 285 -21.85 -11.31 11.17
N LEU A 286 -21.05 -10.34 10.75
CA LEU A 286 -20.02 -9.70 11.57
C LEU A 286 -20.57 -8.50 12.36
N LEU A 287 -21.52 -7.78 11.78
CA LEU A 287 -22.28 -6.73 12.46
C LEU A 287 -23.75 -7.12 12.62
N GLN A 288 -24.36 -6.63 13.68
CA GLN A 288 -25.80 -6.73 13.92
C GLN A 288 -26.54 -5.66 13.09
N PRO A 289 -27.88 -5.77 12.92
CA PRO A 289 -28.68 -4.76 12.22
C PRO A 289 -28.57 -3.35 12.81
N ASN A 290 -28.27 -3.22 14.10
CA ASN A 290 -28.04 -1.97 14.78
C ASN A 290 -26.60 -1.41 14.63
N GLY A 291 -25.75 -2.05 13.80
CA GLY A 291 -24.37 -1.64 13.56
C GLY A 291 -23.35 -2.07 14.63
N GLN A 292 -23.78 -2.72 15.70
CA GLN A 292 -22.87 -3.23 16.73
C GLN A 292 -22.18 -4.52 16.30
N LEU A 293 -21.03 -4.81 16.91
CA LEU A 293 -20.32 -6.07 16.68
C LEU A 293 -21.18 -7.27 17.10
N SER A 294 -21.33 -8.24 16.22
CA SER A 294 -21.88 -9.54 16.58
C SER A 294 -20.92 -10.33 17.49
N PRO A 295 -21.32 -11.47 18.10
CA PRO A 295 -20.38 -12.33 18.82
C PRO A 295 -19.20 -12.78 17.95
N THR A 296 -19.44 -13.10 16.68
CA THR A 296 -18.39 -13.44 15.70
C THR A 296 -17.52 -12.22 15.38
N GLY A 297 -18.12 -11.05 15.16
CA GLY A 297 -17.40 -9.80 14.94
C GLY A 297 -16.47 -9.43 16.09
N ARG A 298 -16.89 -9.61 17.34
CA ARG A 298 -16.05 -9.40 18.54
C ARG A 298 -14.85 -10.34 18.60
N GLN A 299 -15.02 -11.62 18.24
CA GLN A 299 -13.89 -12.53 18.17
C GLN A 299 -12.91 -12.13 17.06
N LEU A 300 -13.46 -11.72 15.92
CA LEU A 300 -12.69 -11.33 14.75
C LEU A 300 -11.85 -10.08 15.01
N SER A 301 -12.39 -9.05 15.66
CA SER A 301 -11.68 -7.80 15.94
C SER A 301 -10.39 -7.99 16.77
N THR A 302 -10.27 -9.11 17.51
CA THR A 302 -9.05 -9.44 18.26
C THR A 302 -7.95 -10.08 17.41
N LEU A 303 -8.25 -10.46 16.16
CA LEU A 303 -7.29 -11.14 15.27
C LEU A 303 -6.39 -10.16 14.50
N GLY A 304 -6.76 -8.89 14.38
CA GLY A 304 -5.99 -7.88 13.64
C GLY A 304 -5.77 -8.24 12.16
N VAL A 305 -6.75 -8.87 11.53
CA VAL A 305 -6.75 -9.23 10.10
C VAL A 305 -7.98 -8.65 9.41
N HIS A 306 -7.93 -8.58 8.09
CA HIS A 306 -9.09 -8.15 7.30
C HIS A 306 -10.35 -8.94 7.69
N PRO A 307 -11.54 -8.31 7.83
CA PRO A 307 -12.76 -8.97 8.31
C PRO A 307 -13.12 -10.26 7.59
N ARG A 308 -13.00 -10.28 6.27
CA ARG A 308 -13.29 -11.48 5.46
C ARG A 308 -12.30 -12.61 5.71
N LEU A 309 -11.02 -12.31 5.90
CA LEU A 309 -10.00 -13.31 6.22
C LEU A 309 -10.20 -13.85 7.64
N GLY A 310 -10.54 -12.99 8.58
CA GLY A 310 -10.89 -13.41 9.93
C GLY A 310 -12.11 -14.33 9.96
N LEU A 311 -13.16 -14.03 9.18
CA LEU A 311 -14.33 -14.88 9.04
C LEU A 311 -13.97 -16.26 8.49
N LEU A 312 -13.15 -16.31 7.42
CA LEU A 312 -12.64 -17.55 6.85
C LEU A 312 -11.89 -18.40 7.89
N MET A 313 -11.04 -17.78 8.68
CA MET A 313 -10.28 -18.46 9.74
C MET A 313 -11.18 -18.98 10.87
N LEU A 314 -12.18 -18.20 11.31
CA LEU A 314 -13.14 -18.62 12.35
C LEU A 314 -14.03 -19.77 11.87
N GLU A 315 -14.48 -19.72 10.61
CA GLU A 315 -15.25 -20.81 9.99
C GLU A 315 -14.42 -22.10 9.92
N ALA A 316 -13.18 -22.03 9.43
CA ALA A 316 -12.27 -23.17 9.38
C ALA A 316 -11.99 -23.75 10.77
N ARG A 317 -11.90 -22.91 11.79
CA ARG A 317 -11.72 -23.33 13.18
C ARG A 317 -12.96 -24.08 13.69
N GLY A 318 -14.15 -23.58 13.42
CA GLY A 318 -15.41 -24.25 13.77
C GLY A 318 -15.55 -25.63 13.15
N ARG A 319 -14.96 -25.84 11.96
CA ARG A 319 -14.96 -27.11 11.21
C ARG A 319 -13.73 -27.99 11.47
N GLY A 320 -12.84 -27.61 12.39
CA GLY A 320 -11.65 -28.40 12.75
C GLY A 320 -10.50 -28.37 11.74
N CYS A 321 -10.53 -27.47 10.74
CA CYS A 321 -9.51 -27.32 9.71
C CYS A 321 -8.76 -25.97 9.81
N SER A 322 -8.40 -25.56 11.03
CA SER A 322 -7.76 -24.28 11.33
C SER A 322 -6.49 -24.01 10.52
N LYS A 323 -5.67 -25.05 10.25
CA LYS A 323 -4.46 -24.89 9.41
C LYS A 323 -4.85 -24.43 8.00
N LEU A 324 -5.80 -25.11 7.37
CA LEU A 324 -6.27 -24.74 6.03
C LEU A 324 -6.79 -23.29 5.99
N GLY A 325 -7.58 -22.88 7.00
CA GLY A 325 -8.06 -21.50 7.08
C GLY A 325 -6.95 -20.46 7.21
N CYS A 326 -5.91 -20.76 8.01
CA CYS A 326 -4.76 -19.85 8.16
C CYS A 326 -3.87 -19.83 6.91
N ASP A 327 -3.70 -20.97 6.23
CA ASP A 327 -2.97 -21.06 4.98
C ASP A 327 -3.66 -20.24 3.87
N LEU A 328 -4.98 -20.36 3.75
CA LEU A 328 -5.79 -19.55 2.84
C LEU A 328 -5.71 -18.06 3.17
N ALA A 329 -5.82 -17.71 4.45
CA ALA A 329 -5.71 -16.31 4.86
C ALA A 329 -4.32 -15.73 4.58
N ALA A 330 -3.25 -16.50 4.77
CA ALA A 330 -1.90 -16.12 4.41
C ALA A 330 -1.75 -15.93 2.89
N LEU A 331 -2.25 -16.86 2.08
CA LEU A 331 -2.22 -16.75 0.61
C LEU A 331 -2.97 -15.53 0.08
N LEU A 332 -4.13 -15.23 0.65
CA LEU A 332 -4.98 -14.10 0.22
C LEU A 332 -4.49 -12.74 0.73
N SER A 333 -3.59 -12.71 1.73
CA SER A 333 -3.00 -11.48 2.27
C SER A 333 -1.61 -11.17 1.74
N GLU A 334 -0.92 -12.16 1.16
CA GLU A 334 0.45 -12.03 0.69
C GLU A 334 0.53 -12.12 -0.84
N ARG A 335 1.71 -11.88 -1.37
CA ARG A 335 1.96 -12.02 -2.81
C ARG A 335 1.77 -13.47 -3.26
N ASP A 336 1.16 -13.65 -4.43
CA ASP A 336 1.01 -14.96 -5.07
C ASP A 336 2.38 -15.66 -5.25
N PRO A 337 2.61 -16.82 -4.60
CA PRO A 337 3.88 -17.54 -4.67
C PRO A 337 4.16 -18.13 -6.05
N LEU A 338 3.11 -18.32 -6.86
CA LEU A 338 3.18 -18.86 -8.21
C LEU A 338 3.00 -17.78 -9.30
N ALA A 339 3.14 -16.49 -8.95
CA ALA A 339 3.04 -15.41 -9.91
C ALA A 339 4.09 -15.57 -11.03
N GLY A 340 3.61 -15.65 -12.28
CA GLY A 340 4.47 -15.87 -13.46
C GLY A 340 4.74 -17.33 -13.83
N CYS A 341 4.18 -18.29 -13.08
CA CYS A 341 4.17 -19.71 -13.47
C CYS A 341 2.86 -20.04 -14.20
N ASP A 342 2.88 -21.11 -15.01
CA ASP A 342 1.70 -21.60 -15.76
C ASP A 342 0.65 -22.31 -14.85
N ALA A 343 0.58 -21.93 -13.57
CA ALA A 343 -0.33 -22.53 -12.59
C ALA A 343 -1.76 -21.96 -12.67
N GLY A 344 -2.05 -21.08 -13.63
CA GLY A 344 -3.33 -20.40 -13.74
C GLY A 344 -3.73 -19.69 -12.46
N CYS A 345 -5.03 -19.71 -12.10
CA CYS A 345 -5.56 -19.15 -10.86
C CYS A 345 -5.97 -20.24 -9.84
N ASP A 346 -5.49 -21.47 -9.98
CA ASP A 346 -5.81 -22.57 -9.08
C ASP A 346 -5.29 -22.32 -7.66
N LEU A 347 -6.21 -22.22 -6.71
CA LEU A 347 -5.92 -21.98 -5.31
C LEU A 347 -5.34 -23.22 -4.61
N GLU A 348 -5.74 -24.41 -5.02
CA GLU A 348 -5.25 -25.67 -4.43
C GLU A 348 -3.78 -25.89 -4.78
N ALA A 349 -3.38 -25.57 -6.02
CA ALA A 349 -1.96 -25.58 -6.41
C ALA A 349 -1.11 -24.65 -5.52
N ARG A 350 -1.64 -23.48 -5.15
CA ARG A 350 -0.96 -22.51 -4.27
C ARG A 350 -0.87 -23.00 -2.83
N LEU A 351 -1.88 -23.73 -2.36
CA LEU A 351 -1.87 -24.32 -1.01
C LEU A 351 -0.74 -25.36 -0.85
N THR A 352 -0.39 -26.08 -1.91
CA THR A 352 0.70 -27.08 -1.85
C THR A 352 2.07 -26.48 -1.59
N VAL A 353 2.28 -25.21 -1.90
CA VAL A 353 3.57 -24.52 -1.76
C VAL A 353 3.67 -23.64 -0.51
N VAL A 354 2.61 -23.49 0.28
CA VAL A 354 2.60 -22.63 1.48
C VAL A 354 3.70 -23.00 2.46
N ASP A 355 3.87 -24.29 2.76
CA ASP A 355 4.86 -24.76 3.72
C ASP A 355 6.32 -24.62 3.19
N GLN A 356 6.49 -24.51 1.88
CA GLN A 356 7.79 -24.34 1.21
C GLN A 356 8.18 -22.87 1.05
N HIS A 357 7.19 -21.96 1.04
CA HIS A 357 7.42 -20.54 0.86
C HIS A 357 7.54 -19.84 2.23
N ARG A 358 8.77 -19.46 2.59
CA ARG A 358 9.11 -18.97 3.94
C ARG A 358 8.12 -17.91 4.47
N THR A 359 7.83 -16.87 3.71
CA THR A 359 6.94 -15.77 4.13
C THR A 359 5.53 -16.27 4.42
N LEU A 360 4.97 -17.10 3.54
CA LEU A 360 3.64 -17.67 3.72
C LEU A 360 3.57 -18.61 4.92
N HIS A 361 4.58 -19.46 5.09
CA HIS A 361 4.68 -20.37 6.23
C HIS A 361 4.74 -19.59 7.56
N GLU A 362 5.60 -18.57 7.65
CA GLU A 362 5.73 -17.72 8.84
C GLU A 362 4.40 -17.00 9.12
N ARG A 363 3.75 -16.44 8.07
CA ARG A 363 2.46 -15.77 8.19
C ARG A 363 1.36 -16.73 8.65
N SER A 364 1.23 -17.89 8.04
CA SER A 364 0.25 -18.92 8.46
C SER A 364 0.46 -19.32 9.92
N ARG A 365 1.71 -19.57 10.34
CA ARG A 365 2.02 -19.89 11.75
C ARG A 365 1.61 -18.78 12.72
N GLN A 366 1.88 -17.52 12.36
CA GLN A 366 1.46 -16.36 13.15
C GLN A 366 -0.07 -16.33 13.31
N LEU A 367 -0.81 -16.50 12.21
CA LEU A 367 -2.27 -16.54 12.21
C LEU A 367 -2.81 -17.70 13.05
N GLN A 368 -2.20 -18.88 12.97
CA GLN A 368 -2.56 -20.03 13.81
C GLN A 368 -2.37 -19.74 15.31
N GLN A 369 -1.28 -19.07 15.68
CA GLN A 369 -1.04 -18.66 17.06
C GLN A 369 -2.09 -17.66 17.57
N GLN A 370 -2.45 -16.67 16.74
CA GLN A 370 -3.52 -15.72 17.06
C GLN A 370 -4.86 -16.43 17.23
N LEU A 371 -5.20 -17.35 16.32
CA LEU A 371 -6.43 -18.10 16.37
C LEU A 371 -6.54 -19.02 17.61
N LYS A 372 -5.42 -19.62 18.04
CA LYS A 372 -5.35 -20.44 19.28
C LYS A 372 -5.64 -19.64 20.53
N ARG A 373 -5.29 -18.35 20.59
CA ARG A 373 -5.54 -17.48 21.76
C ARG A 373 -7.04 -17.26 22.03
N LEU A 374 -7.90 -17.47 21.04
CA LEU A 374 -9.34 -17.39 21.22
C LEU A 374 -9.94 -18.56 22.02
N GLY A 375 -9.15 -19.56 22.41
CA GLY A 375 -9.63 -20.77 23.11
C GLY A 375 -10.34 -21.77 22.19
N PRO A 376 -11.07 -22.75 22.67
CA PRO A 376 -11.80 -23.72 21.86
C PRO A 376 -12.97 -23.06 21.12
N PRO A 377 -13.39 -23.56 19.92
CA PRO A 377 -14.56 -23.04 19.22
C PRO A 377 -15.84 -23.31 20.01
N ALA A 378 -16.77 -22.35 20.00
CA ALA A 378 -18.06 -22.46 20.70
C ALA A 378 -18.94 -23.59 20.12
N THR A 379 -18.81 -23.84 18.80
CA THR A 379 -19.51 -24.93 18.11
C THR A 379 -18.51 -25.73 17.28
N LYS A 380 -18.51 -27.04 17.42
CA LYS A 380 -17.77 -27.94 16.54
C LYS A 380 -18.72 -28.44 15.45
N ASN A 381 -18.47 -28.08 14.22
CA ASN A 381 -19.18 -28.68 13.09
C ASN A 381 -18.34 -29.87 12.58
N ASN A 382 -18.88 -31.06 12.58
CA ASN A 382 -18.13 -32.28 12.26
C ASN A 382 -17.89 -32.50 10.74
N HIS A 383 -18.26 -31.53 9.91
CA HIS A 383 -17.99 -31.58 8.47
C HIS A 383 -16.69 -30.83 8.15
N SER A 384 -15.67 -31.54 7.68
CA SER A 384 -14.46 -30.90 7.16
C SER A 384 -14.83 -30.07 5.93
N ALA A 385 -14.38 -28.79 5.90
CA ALA A 385 -14.55 -27.92 4.74
C ALA A 385 -13.36 -28.05 3.80
N ASN A 386 -13.61 -27.90 2.49
CA ASN A 386 -12.58 -27.70 1.51
C ASN A 386 -12.24 -26.19 1.35
N ALA A 387 -11.19 -25.88 0.59
CA ALA A 387 -10.75 -24.49 0.38
C ALA A 387 -11.85 -23.62 -0.27
N ALA A 388 -12.57 -24.17 -1.25
CA ALA A 388 -13.61 -23.45 -1.98
C ALA A 388 -14.78 -23.05 -1.07
N GLU A 389 -15.23 -23.94 -0.17
CA GLU A 389 -16.31 -23.63 0.78
C GLU A 389 -15.92 -22.52 1.75
N LEU A 390 -14.68 -22.52 2.25
CA LEU A 390 -14.18 -21.48 3.15
C LEU A 390 -14.07 -20.13 2.45
N VAL A 391 -13.54 -20.11 1.22
CA VAL A 391 -13.46 -18.89 0.41
C VAL A 391 -14.84 -18.37 0.08
N LEU A 392 -15.77 -19.23 -0.35
CA LEU A 392 -17.14 -18.84 -0.67
C LEU A 392 -17.87 -18.21 0.54
N ARG A 393 -17.60 -18.72 1.75
CA ARG A 393 -18.20 -18.16 2.98
C ARG A 393 -17.74 -16.73 3.26
N ALA A 394 -16.48 -16.43 2.99
CA ALA A 394 -15.89 -15.10 3.21
C ALA A 394 -16.08 -14.14 2.02
N PHE A 395 -16.13 -14.70 0.81
CA PHE A 395 -16.20 -13.96 -0.45
C PHE A 395 -17.35 -14.47 -1.33
N PRO A 396 -18.61 -14.39 -0.89
CA PRO A 396 -19.75 -14.92 -1.65
C PRO A 396 -19.94 -14.27 -3.02
N GLN A 397 -19.41 -13.07 -3.23
CA GLN A 397 -19.41 -12.35 -4.50
C GLN A 397 -18.50 -12.99 -5.55
N TRP A 398 -17.54 -13.83 -5.15
CA TRP A 398 -16.61 -14.51 -6.07
C TRP A 398 -17.23 -15.77 -6.69
N LEU A 399 -18.43 -16.17 -6.26
CA LEU A 399 -19.16 -17.24 -6.93
C LEU A 399 -19.41 -16.85 -8.38
N ALA A 400 -18.92 -17.68 -9.29
CA ALA A 400 -19.04 -17.47 -10.72
C ALA A 400 -19.69 -18.66 -11.39
N GLN A 401 -20.57 -18.41 -12.36
CA GLN A 401 -21.19 -19.42 -13.20
C GLN A 401 -20.65 -19.32 -14.61
N GLU A 402 -20.22 -20.44 -15.19
CA GLU A 402 -19.80 -20.48 -16.58
C GLU A 402 -20.96 -20.13 -17.51
N ARG A 403 -20.70 -19.30 -18.51
CA ARG A 403 -21.74 -18.88 -19.47
C ARG A 403 -22.03 -20.02 -20.45
N PRO A 404 -23.30 -20.39 -20.66
CA PRO A 404 -23.66 -21.44 -21.61
C PRO A 404 -23.10 -21.16 -23.00
N GLY A 405 -22.41 -22.14 -23.58
CA GLY A 405 -21.83 -22.06 -24.93
C GLY A 405 -20.59 -21.12 -25.05
N GLN A 406 -20.03 -20.63 -23.96
CA GLN A 406 -18.82 -19.79 -23.95
C GLN A 406 -17.78 -20.31 -22.94
N PRO A 407 -17.06 -21.40 -23.26
CA PRO A 407 -16.08 -22.01 -22.36
C PRO A 407 -15.04 -20.99 -21.90
N GLY A 408 -14.68 -21.03 -20.61
CA GLY A 408 -13.72 -20.09 -19.98
C GLY A 408 -14.27 -18.69 -19.71
N ARG A 409 -15.56 -18.43 -20.01
CA ARG A 409 -16.22 -17.16 -19.66
C ARG A 409 -17.25 -17.37 -18.57
N TYR A 410 -17.13 -16.58 -17.51
CA TYR A 410 -17.92 -16.71 -16.29
C TYR A 410 -18.72 -15.44 -16.01
N LEU A 411 -19.81 -15.58 -15.29
CA LEU A 411 -20.59 -14.48 -14.73
C LEU A 411 -20.52 -14.57 -13.21
N LEU A 412 -19.91 -13.57 -12.59
CA LEU A 412 -19.88 -13.44 -11.13
C LEU A 412 -21.27 -13.12 -10.59
N ARG A 413 -21.53 -13.46 -9.34
CA ARG A 413 -22.83 -13.24 -8.66
C ARG A 413 -23.34 -11.79 -8.81
N GLN A 414 -22.45 -10.80 -8.90
CA GLN A 414 -22.79 -9.39 -9.05
C GLN A 414 -22.97 -8.96 -10.51
N GLY A 415 -23.02 -9.88 -11.48
CA GLY A 415 -23.25 -9.59 -12.89
C GLY A 415 -22.01 -9.21 -13.71
N ARG A 416 -20.81 -9.18 -13.10
CA ARG A 416 -19.54 -8.91 -13.81
C ARG A 416 -19.07 -10.15 -14.56
N GLY A 417 -18.53 -9.97 -15.76
CA GLY A 417 -17.89 -11.04 -16.52
C GLY A 417 -16.47 -11.30 -16.03
N ALA A 418 -16.07 -12.56 -16.00
CA ALA A 418 -14.69 -13.01 -15.78
C ALA A 418 -14.27 -13.98 -16.90
N VAL A 419 -12.98 -14.07 -17.15
CA VAL A 419 -12.37 -14.99 -18.11
C VAL A 419 -11.25 -15.73 -17.38
N LEU A 420 -11.25 -17.05 -17.52
CA LEU A 420 -10.17 -17.93 -17.05
C LEU A 420 -9.26 -18.30 -18.21
#